data_6a94585254f12bcb4faf89a0b151f857
#
_entry.id   6a94585254f12bcb4faf89a0b151f857
#
_cell.length_a   1.000
_cell.length_b   1.000
_cell.length_c   1.000
_cell.angle_alpha   90.00
_cell.angle_beta   90.00
_cell.angle_gamma   90.00
#
_symmetry.space_group_name_H-M   'P 1'
#
loop_
_entity.id
_entity.type
_entity.pdbx_description
1 polymer ?
#
loop_
_entity_poly.entity_id
_entity_poly.type
_entity_poly.pdbx_seq_one_letter_code
_entity_poly.pdbx_strand_id
1 'polypeptide(L)'
;MIGILFFIGLFSVKTVVDAGEFKTINPHFDGSCNSIYGLDGPEDIILFNDSTAFVSADPRRIQNTSSFYSYENKTHYSKQGSIFKYNTNTRKLQDLTSKLDFEFHPHGISIYESNNEIYLNVVNHTSIGNSVVSFILINNELVVIKEISSPLLVSPNDLVMIDKDKFYITNDHQSSNAMGKLVEDYLQLSKSNILFYDGEKFIVCAKKLKYANGINISNDFTKIYVAETIGRRIRVYNRNELNNSLELLDIINVNSGVDNIELDQDGNLWIGSHPKLFDFLKHAKDKKNLSPSQVIVISGSTYEVTEIFLSNGKDMSGSTVAAVYNKNLLIGSVFENHFLHCIFD
;
A
#
# COMPACT_ATOMS: atom_id res chain seq x y z
N MET A 1 12.54 -37.41 14.87
CA MET A 1 13.39 -36.21 15.05
C MET A 1 14.09 -35.77 13.76
N ILE A 2 14.83 -36.65 13.06
CA ILE A 2 15.53 -36.32 11.79
C ILE A 2 14.58 -35.78 10.69
N GLY A 3 13.41 -36.40 10.50
CA GLY A 3 12.41 -35.95 9.52
C GLY A 3 11.85 -34.53 9.79
N ILE A 4 11.68 -34.16 11.06
CA ILE A 4 11.20 -32.81 11.44
C ILE A 4 12.28 -31.76 11.16
N LEU A 5 13.53 -32.03 11.49
CA LEU A 5 14.67 -31.15 11.21
C LEU A 5 14.87 -30.94 9.70
N PHE A 6 14.70 -32.01 8.92
CA PHE A 6 14.77 -31.93 7.45
C PHE A 6 13.63 -31.06 6.89
N PHE A 7 12.42 -31.21 7.40
CA PHE A 7 11.25 -30.41 6.98
C PHE A 7 11.42 -28.92 7.33
N ILE A 8 11.94 -28.61 8.54
CA ILE A 8 12.26 -27.25 8.97
C ILE A 8 13.32 -26.65 8.07
N GLY A 9 14.37 -27.40 7.72
CA GLY A 9 15.44 -26.97 6.82
C GLY A 9 14.91 -26.61 5.42
N LEU A 10 14.09 -27.49 4.82
CA LEU A 10 13.47 -27.24 3.51
C LEU A 10 12.55 -26.03 3.53
N PHE A 11 11.74 -25.88 4.59
CA PHE A 11 10.85 -24.75 4.75
C PHE A 11 11.64 -23.44 4.88
N SER A 12 12.73 -23.43 5.66
CA SER A 12 13.60 -22.24 5.80
C SER A 12 14.23 -21.83 4.48
N VAL A 13 14.76 -22.78 3.71
CA VAL A 13 15.31 -22.52 2.38
C VAL A 13 14.24 -21.96 1.45
N LYS A 14 13.05 -22.56 1.43
CA LYS A 14 11.92 -22.05 0.66
C LYS A 14 11.59 -20.60 1.03
N THR A 15 11.52 -20.27 2.32
CA THR A 15 11.21 -18.93 2.80
C THR A 15 12.25 -17.90 2.31
N VAL A 16 13.55 -18.24 2.34
CA VAL A 16 14.63 -17.37 1.83
C VAL A 16 14.53 -17.17 0.32
N VAL A 17 14.22 -18.23 -0.44
CA VAL A 17 13.99 -18.16 -1.89
C VAL A 17 12.77 -17.29 -2.19
N ASP A 18 11.68 -17.53 -1.47
CA ASP A 18 10.42 -16.76 -1.62
C ASP A 18 10.61 -15.29 -1.27
N ALA A 19 11.44 -14.98 -0.27
CA ALA A 19 11.80 -13.60 0.08
C ALA A 19 12.66 -12.89 -0.99
N GLY A 20 13.09 -13.59 -2.04
CA GLY A 20 13.86 -13.01 -3.15
C GLY A 20 15.34 -12.76 -2.83
N GLU A 21 15.89 -13.32 -1.74
CA GLU A 21 17.23 -12.99 -1.26
C GLU A 21 18.35 -13.36 -2.23
N PHE A 22 18.11 -14.32 -3.12
CA PHE A 22 19.07 -14.73 -4.15
C PHE A 22 18.96 -13.94 -5.45
N LYS A 23 18.03 -12.98 -5.56
CA LYS A 23 17.90 -12.15 -6.76
C LYS A 23 19.12 -11.23 -6.91
N THR A 24 19.61 -11.13 -8.14
CA THR A 24 20.58 -10.11 -8.52
C THR A 24 19.83 -8.81 -8.82
N ILE A 25 20.27 -7.71 -8.21
CA ILE A 25 19.68 -6.39 -8.42
C ILE A 25 20.55 -5.65 -9.45
N ASN A 26 20.01 -5.47 -10.65
CA ASN A 26 20.64 -4.72 -11.74
C ASN A 26 19.84 -3.44 -11.97
N PRO A 27 20.22 -2.30 -11.37
CA PRO A 27 19.44 -1.05 -11.45
C PRO A 27 19.19 -0.61 -12.90
N HIS A 28 17.95 -0.23 -13.20
CA HIS A 28 17.55 0.34 -14.49
C HIS A 28 16.26 1.15 -14.37
N PHE A 29 16.13 2.13 -15.24
CA PHE A 29 14.93 2.92 -15.52
C PHE A 29 15.15 3.69 -16.82
N ASP A 30 14.16 3.72 -17.68
CA ASP A 30 14.20 4.49 -18.93
C ASP A 30 13.60 5.88 -18.68
N GLY A 31 14.44 6.77 -18.15
CA GLY A 31 14.03 8.11 -17.71
C GLY A 31 14.91 8.69 -16.61
N SER A 32 14.43 9.73 -15.97
CA SER A 32 15.15 10.43 -14.89
C SER A 32 14.25 10.65 -13.67
N CYS A 33 14.81 10.53 -12.47
CA CYS A 33 14.11 10.69 -11.20
C CYS A 33 14.69 11.81 -10.36
N ASN A 34 13.81 12.53 -9.64
CA ASN A 34 14.20 13.54 -8.65
C ASN A 34 13.51 13.24 -7.33
N SER A 35 14.24 13.37 -6.22
CA SER A 35 13.69 13.22 -4.87
C SER A 35 12.89 14.44 -4.46
N ILE A 36 11.68 14.23 -3.95
CA ILE A 36 10.79 15.27 -3.43
C ILE A 36 10.74 15.15 -1.91
N TYR A 37 11.34 16.12 -1.24
CA TYR A 37 11.47 16.16 0.22
C TYR A 37 10.39 17.03 0.86
N GLY A 38 10.22 16.92 2.17
CA GLY A 38 9.33 17.74 2.98
C GLY A 38 8.18 16.97 3.64
N LEU A 39 8.25 15.65 3.59
CA LEU A 39 7.31 14.73 4.24
C LEU A 39 8.07 13.48 4.70
N ASP A 40 7.51 12.71 5.63
CA ASP A 40 8.10 11.47 6.14
C ASP A 40 7.17 10.29 5.85
N GLY A 41 7.71 9.21 5.31
CA GLY A 41 6.97 7.97 5.03
C GLY A 41 5.84 8.14 4.00
N PRO A 42 6.11 8.64 2.78
CA PRO A 42 5.13 8.73 1.70
C PRO A 42 4.78 7.34 1.17
N GLU A 43 3.89 6.68 1.86
CA GLU A 43 3.64 5.26 1.68
C GLU A 43 2.67 4.99 0.53
N ASP A 44 1.63 5.82 0.39
CA ASP A 44 0.63 5.68 -0.67
C ASP A 44 0.44 7.00 -1.43
N ILE A 45 0.30 6.91 -2.76
CA ILE A 45 0.26 8.06 -3.67
C ILE A 45 -0.76 7.80 -4.76
N ILE A 46 -1.75 8.69 -4.90
CA ILE A 46 -2.68 8.70 -6.02
C ILE A 46 -2.35 9.88 -6.93
N LEU A 47 -2.05 9.62 -8.19
CA LEU A 47 -1.88 10.65 -9.21
C LEU A 47 -3.24 10.93 -9.86
N PHE A 48 -3.96 11.92 -9.29
CA PHE A 48 -5.34 12.24 -9.64
C PHE A 48 -5.49 12.75 -11.08
N ASN A 49 -4.52 13.56 -11.54
CA ASN A 49 -4.41 14.04 -12.92
C ASN A 49 -2.97 14.46 -13.20
N ASP A 50 -2.71 14.97 -14.40
CA ASP A 50 -1.35 15.35 -14.86
C ASP A 50 -0.60 16.32 -13.92
N SER A 51 -1.32 17.12 -13.14
CA SER A 51 -0.75 18.17 -12.28
C SER A 51 -0.92 17.96 -10.79
N THR A 52 -1.71 16.98 -10.37
CA THR A 52 -2.12 16.85 -8.97
C THR A 52 -2.01 15.41 -8.49
N ALA A 53 -1.25 15.20 -7.42
CA ALA A 53 -1.23 13.95 -6.67
C ALA A 53 -1.62 14.19 -5.20
N PHE A 54 -2.17 13.15 -4.57
CA PHE A 54 -2.38 13.07 -3.14
C PHE A 54 -1.42 12.04 -2.56
N VAL A 55 -0.77 12.38 -1.45
CA VAL A 55 0.26 11.55 -0.82
C VAL A 55 -0.11 11.34 0.64
N SER A 56 -0.28 10.08 1.01
CA SER A 56 -0.38 9.65 2.41
C SER A 56 1.01 9.53 3.01
N ALA A 57 1.30 10.29 4.05
CA ALA A 57 2.62 10.32 4.66
C ALA A 57 2.54 10.24 6.19
N ASP A 58 3.29 9.31 6.78
CA ASP A 58 3.33 9.11 8.23
C ASP A 58 4.74 8.75 8.70
N PRO A 59 5.29 9.41 9.75
CA PRO A 59 6.66 9.18 10.23
C PRO A 59 6.82 7.85 10.99
N ARG A 60 6.51 6.72 10.36
CA ARG A 60 6.46 5.38 10.95
C ARG A 60 7.78 4.93 11.58
N ARG A 61 8.92 5.36 11.05
CA ARG A 61 10.24 5.03 11.62
C ARG A 61 10.46 5.64 12.99
N ILE A 62 10.03 6.87 13.21
CA ILE A 62 10.16 7.56 14.52
C ILE A 62 9.29 6.86 15.56
N GLN A 63 8.16 6.32 15.15
CA GLN A 63 7.21 5.64 16.00
C GLN A 63 7.65 4.23 16.37
N ASN A 64 8.48 3.58 15.54
CA ASN A 64 8.92 2.19 15.69
C ASN A 64 10.29 2.05 16.35
N THR A 65 10.39 2.34 17.65
CA THR A 65 11.67 2.24 18.36
C THR A 65 12.09 0.80 18.70
N SER A 66 11.22 -0.21 18.61
CA SER A 66 11.52 -1.57 19.08
C SER A 66 11.09 -2.73 18.19
N SER A 67 10.11 -2.60 17.30
CA SER A 67 9.77 -3.66 16.33
C SER A 67 8.90 -3.13 15.19
N PHE A 68 8.97 -3.79 14.03
CA PHE A 68 8.14 -3.53 12.84
C PHE A 68 6.63 -3.63 13.12
N TYR A 69 6.23 -4.36 14.16
CA TYR A 69 4.84 -4.59 14.55
C TYR A 69 4.43 -3.85 15.83
N SER A 70 5.21 -2.90 16.32
CA SER A 70 4.98 -2.27 17.63
C SER A 70 4.00 -1.08 17.61
N TYR A 71 3.04 -1.06 16.68
CA TYR A 71 1.89 -0.15 16.81
C TYR A 71 1.12 -0.35 18.12
N GLU A 72 1.18 -1.55 18.71
CA GLU A 72 0.35 -1.96 19.85
C GLU A 72 0.83 -1.49 21.24
N ASN A 73 2.03 -0.94 21.36
CA ASN A 73 2.61 -0.60 22.68
C ASN A 73 2.98 0.88 22.85
N LYS A 74 2.33 1.80 22.12
CA LYS A 74 2.70 3.22 22.17
C LYS A 74 1.71 4.02 22.99
N THR A 75 2.24 4.60 24.03
CA THR A 75 1.52 5.53 24.90
C THR A 75 1.51 6.97 24.39
N HIS A 76 2.34 7.34 23.39
CA HIS A 76 2.35 8.68 22.80
C HIS A 76 2.95 8.68 21.39
N TYR A 77 2.18 9.05 20.37
CA TYR A 77 2.67 9.46 19.07
C TYR A 77 3.24 10.89 19.18
N SER A 78 4.52 11.05 18.91
CA SER A 78 5.17 12.37 19.03
C SER A 78 4.97 13.26 17.81
N LYS A 79 4.58 12.70 16.66
CA LYS A 79 4.37 13.42 15.40
C LYS A 79 3.26 12.75 14.61
N GLN A 80 2.29 13.54 14.19
CA GLN A 80 1.18 13.13 13.33
C GLN A 80 1.66 12.91 11.88
N GLY A 81 0.97 12.02 11.16
CA GLY A 81 1.04 11.96 9.72
C GLY A 81 0.16 13.02 9.06
N SER A 82 0.20 13.07 7.73
CA SER A 82 -0.59 14.04 6.96
C SER A 82 -0.92 13.53 5.57
N ILE A 83 -1.99 14.06 4.98
CA ILE A 83 -2.26 13.96 3.56
C ILE A 83 -1.74 15.23 2.89
N PHE A 84 -0.84 15.04 1.92
CA PHE A 84 -0.30 16.12 1.12
C PHE A 84 -0.92 16.15 -0.26
N LYS A 85 -1.16 17.35 -0.77
CA LYS A 85 -1.36 17.62 -2.19
C LYS A 85 -0.02 17.97 -2.81
N TYR A 86 0.37 17.27 -3.85
CA TYR A 86 1.57 17.53 -4.62
C TYR A 86 1.22 18.04 -6.01
N ASN A 87 1.87 19.12 -6.44
CA ASN A 87 1.73 19.62 -7.80
C ASN A 87 2.96 19.19 -8.63
N THR A 88 2.76 18.36 -9.64
CA THR A 88 3.81 17.77 -10.48
C THR A 88 4.58 18.81 -11.27
N ASN A 89 3.92 19.89 -11.76
CA ASN A 89 4.53 20.94 -12.56
C ASN A 89 5.42 21.87 -11.72
N THR A 90 4.92 22.29 -10.55
CA THR A 90 5.64 23.24 -9.67
C THR A 90 6.48 22.55 -8.61
N ARG A 91 6.32 21.23 -8.44
CA ARG A 91 6.96 20.40 -7.42
C ARG A 91 6.69 20.86 -5.98
N LYS A 92 5.56 21.52 -5.75
CA LYS A 92 5.17 22.02 -4.43
C LYS A 92 4.28 21.03 -3.70
N LEU A 93 4.55 20.86 -2.41
CA LEU A 93 3.74 20.14 -1.45
C LEU A 93 2.87 21.12 -0.65
N GLN A 94 1.64 20.73 -0.37
CA GLN A 94 0.71 21.40 0.52
C GLN A 94 0.13 20.38 1.49
N ASP A 95 0.30 20.58 2.78
CA ASP A 95 -0.36 19.75 3.81
C ASP A 95 -1.84 20.12 3.88
N LEU A 96 -2.71 19.13 3.63
CA LEU A 96 -4.18 19.31 3.62
C LEU A 96 -4.82 18.98 4.98
N THR A 97 -4.08 18.40 5.91
CA THR A 97 -4.57 17.87 7.20
C THR A 97 -3.90 18.49 8.40
N SER A 98 -3.09 19.55 8.23
CA SER A 98 -2.36 20.22 9.31
C SER A 98 -3.24 20.80 10.43
N LYS A 99 -4.55 20.94 10.20
CA LYS A 99 -5.51 21.50 11.16
C LYS A 99 -6.33 20.43 11.90
N LEU A 100 -6.07 19.13 11.66
CA LEU A 100 -6.76 18.06 12.39
C LEU A 100 -6.39 18.10 13.87
N ASP A 101 -7.39 17.97 14.74
CA ASP A 101 -7.27 18.03 16.20
C ASP A 101 -7.37 16.65 16.87
N PHE A 102 -7.33 15.58 16.10
CA PHE A 102 -7.33 14.19 16.56
C PHE A 102 -6.10 13.44 16.06
N GLU A 103 -5.83 12.27 16.65
CA GLU A 103 -4.70 11.42 16.30
C GLU A 103 -4.87 10.88 14.85
N PHE A 104 -3.89 11.20 13.98
CA PHE A 104 -3.96 10.89 12.56
C PHE A 104 -2.66 10.29 12.04
N HIS A 105 -2.72 9.01 11.69
CA HIS A 105 -1.63 8.21 11.13
C HIS A 105 -2.11 7.54 9.84
N PRO A 106 -2.11 8.28 8.72
CA PRO A 106 -2.66 7.80 7.46
C PRO A 106 -1.83 6.65 6.86
N HIS A 107 -2.53 5.71 6.22
CA HIS A 107 -1.96 4.60 5.47
C HIS A 107 -2.51 4.62 4.04
N GLY A 108 -3.18 3.54 3.58
CA GLY A 108 -3.81 3.50 2.27
C GLY A 108 -4.87 4.59 2.11
N ILE A 109 -4.96 5.13 0.90
CA ILE A 109 -5.90 6.19 0.53
C ILE A 109 -6.66 5.83 -0.74
N SER A 110 -7.86 6.36 -0.89
CA SER A 110 -8.62 6.25 -2.13
C SER A 110 -9.44 7.51 -2.39
N ILE A 111 -9.57 7.86 -3.66
CA ILE A 111 -10.32 9.02 -4.12
C ILE A 111 -11.54 8.57 -4.92
N TYR A 112 -12.65 9.26 -4.71
CA TYR A 112 -13.86 9.14 -5.51
C TYR A 112 -14.36 10.52 -5.91
N GLU A 113 -14.53 10.75 -7.21
CA GLU A 113 -15.08 12.00 -7.74
C GLU A 113 -16.56 11.81 -8.10
N SER A 114 -17.42 12.69 -7.59
CA SER A 114 -18.85 12.73 -7.92
C SER A 114 -19.36 14.16 -7.89
N ASN A 115 -20.10 14.56 -8.91
CA ASN A 115 -20.74 15.88 -9.02
C ASN A 115 -19.74 17.06 -8.83
N ASN A 116 -18.53 16.94 -9.35
CA ASN A 116 -17.41 17.89 -9.17
C ASN A 116 -16.93 18.04 -7.72
N GLU A 117 -17.28 17.12 -6.84
CA GLU A 117 -16.75 17.00 -5.49
C GLU A 117 -15.77 15.85 -5.41
N ILE A 118 -14.65 16.06 -4.70
CA ILE A 118 -13.62 15.06 -4.48
C ILE A 118 -13.75 14.54 -3.06
N TYR A 119 -14.02 13.25 -2.94
CA TYR A 119 -14.07 12.51 -1.68
C TYR A 119 -12.77 11.73 -1.53
N LEU A 120 -12.23 11.68 -0.31
CA LEU A 120 -11.04 10.91 0.03
C LEU A 120 -11.31 10.06 1.28
N ASN A 121 -11.10 8.76 1.19
CA ASN A 121 -11.07 7.88 2.34
C ASN A 121 -9.63 7.52 2.67
N VAL A 122 -9.33 7.47 3.98
CA VAL A 122 -7.99 7.24 4.51
C VAL A 122 -8.04 6.19 5.60
N VAL A 123 -7.24 5.14 5.51
CA VAL A 123 -6.98 4.23 6.63
C VAL A 123 -6.20 4.99 7.69
N ASN A 124 -6.70 5.00 8.92
CA ASN A 124 -6.08 5.69 10.05
C ASN A 124 -5.73 4.69 11.16
N HIS A 125 -4.46 4.69 11.59
CA HIS A 125 -3.97 3.87 12.69
C HIS A 125 -3.74 4.72 13.92
N THR A 126 -4.57 4.53 14.94
CA THR A 126 -4.44 5.30 16.19
C THR A 126 -4.00 4.43 17.37
N SER A 127 -3.63 5.06 18.47
CA SER A 127 -3.28 4.39 19.74
C SER A 127 -4.42 3.55 20.32
N ILE A 128 -5.67 3.89 19.98
CA ILE A 128 -6.88 3.23 20.49
C ILE A 128 -7.51 2.23 19.50
N GLY A 129 -7.01 2.15 18.27
CA GLY A 129 -7.52 1.22 17.25
C GLY A 129 -7.41 1.76 15.83
N ASN A 130 -8.00 1.04 14.90
CA ASN A 130 -7.99 1.39 13.49
C ASN A 130 -9.34 1.95 13.06
N SER A 131 -9.30 2.91 12.14
CA SER A 131 -10.50 3.52 11.55
C SER A 131 -10.30 3.84 10.07
N VAL A 132 -11.36 4.21 9.38
CA VAL A 132 -11.32 4.89 8.09
C VAL A 132 -11.88 6.28 8.30
N VAL A 133 -11.12 7.31 7.96
CA VAL A 133 -11.57 8.70 7.99
C VAL A 133 -11.98 9.12 6.59
N SER A 134 -13.24 9.55 6.43
CA SER A 134 -13.77 10.05 5.17
C SER A 134 -13.71 11.57 5.15
N PHE A 135 -13.19 12.12 4.06
CA PHE A 135 -13.03 13.55 3.82
C PHE A 135 -13.72 13.98 2.54
N ILE A 136 -14.01 15.27 2.46
CA ILE A 136 -14.34 15.99 1.22
C ILE A 136 -13.32 17.12 1.04
N LEU A 137 -12.85 17.31 -0.19
CA LEU A 137 -11.92 18.41 -0.52
C LEU A 137 -12.71 19.69 -0.81
N ILE A 138 -12.57 20.68 0.05
CA ILE A 138 -13.23 22.01 -0.08
C ILE A 138 -12.14 23.09 -0.01
N ASN A 139 -12.05 23.95 -1.02
CA ASN A 139 -11.10 25.09 -1.06
C ASN A 139 -9.65 24.69 -0.77
N ASN A 140 -9.20 23.56 -1.27
CA ASN A 140 -7.86 22.96 -1.00
C ASN A 140 -7.63 22.60 0.48
N GLU A 141 -8.66 22.29 1.25
CA GLU A 141 -8.58 21.72 2.59
C GLU A 141 -9.40 20.43 2.64
N LEU A 142 -8.92 19.41 3.35
CA LEU A 142 -9.68 18.19 3.62
C LEU A 142 -10.57 18.42 4.86
N VAL A 143 -11.87 18.36 4.63
CA VAL A 143 -12.89 18.50 5.68
C VAL A 143 -13.39 17.11 6.03
N VAL A 144 -13.35 16.76 7.31
CA VAL A 144 -13.83 15.46 7.81
C VAL A 144 -15.34 15.36 7.63
N ILE A 145 -15.81 14.28 7.02
CA ILE A 145 -17.23 13.91 6.92
C ILE A 145 -17.60 12.98 8.06
N LYS A 146 -16.83 11.90 8.23
CA LYS A 146 -17.08 10.88 9.27
C LYS A 146 -15.81 10.07 9.56
N GLU A 147 -15.76 9.46 10.73
CA GLU A 147 -14.83 8.41 11.09
C GLU A 147 -15.60 7.09 11.26
N ILE A 148 -15.07 6.02 10.67
CA ILE A 148 -15.72 4.70 10.63
C ILE A 148 -14.81 3.71 11.32
N SER A 149 -15.25 3.17 12.45
CA SER A 149 -14.54 2.16 13.23
C SER A 149 -15.31 0.84 13.26
N SER A 150 -14.59 -0.27 13.34
CA SER A 150 -15.20 -1.61 13.47
C SER A 150 -14.20 -2.59 14.07
N PRO A 151 -14.66 -3.56 14.88
CA PRO A 151 -13.82 -4.68 15.31
C PRO A 151 -13.31 -5.55 14.15
N LEU A 152 -13.88 -5.45 12.95
CA LEU A 152 -13.42 -6.13 11.75
C LEU A 152 -12.18 -5.48 11.12
N LEU A 153 -11.87 -4.22 11.44
CA LEU A 153 -10.64 -3.52 11.02
C LEU A 153 -9.47 -3.95 11.91
N VAL A 154 -9.06 -5.21 11.80
CA VAL A 154 -8.03 -5.81 12.66
C VAL A 154 -6.65 -5.25 12.34
N SER A 155 -6.32 -5.18 11.07
CA SER A 155 -5.07 -4.63 10.54
C SER A 155 -5.32 -4.09 9.13
N PRO A 156 -6.13 -3.02 8.99
CA PRO A 156 -6.43 -2.46 7.68
C PRO A 156 -5.15 -1.89 7.06
N ASN A 157 -5.00 -2.10 5.75
CA ASN A 157 -3.83 -1.65 5.02
C ASN A 157 -4.22 -0.63 3.95
N ASP A 158 -4.96 -1.04 2.96
CA ASP A 158 -5.36 -0.18 1.84
C ASP A 158 -6.84 -0.34 1.51
N LEU A 159 -7.42 0.65 0.81
CA LEU A 159 -8.83 0.68 0.46
C LEU A 159 -9.08 1.24 -0.93
N VAL A 160 -10.20 0.84 -1.56
CA VAL A 160 -10.66 1.43 -2.83
C VAL A 160 -12.13 1.80 -2.75
N MET A 161 -12.42 3.07 -3.04
CA MET A 161 -13.79 3.60 -3.09
C MET A 161 -14.49 3.18 -4.39
N ILE A 162 -15.76 2.78 -4.27
CA ILE A 162 -16.65 2.51 -5.41
C ILE A 162 -17.82 3.48 -5.46
N ASP A 163 -18.03 4.22 -4.40
CA ASP A 163 -19.00 5.29 -4.20
C ASP A 163 -18.46 6.19 -3.07
N LYS A 164 -19.01 7.39 -2.91
CA LYS A 164 -18.66 8.31 -1.82
C LYS A 164 -18.79 7.68 -0.42
N ASP A 165 -19.68 6.70 -0.26
CA ASP A 165 -19.97 6.03 1.01
C ASP A 165 -19.66 4.52 1.00
N LYS A 166 -19.12 3.96 -0.09
CA LYS A 166 -18.89 2.52 -0.22
C LYS A 166 -17.47 2.25 -0.69
N PHE A 167 -16.80 1.29 -0.06
CA PHE A 167 -15.43 0.93 -0.39
C PHE A 167 -15.10 -0.51 -0.02
N TYR A 168 -14.10 -1.08 -0.68
CA TYR A 168 -13.42 -2.29 -0.23
C TYR A 168 -12.16 -1.90 0.55
N ILE A 169 -11.76 -2.74 1.52
CA ILE A 169 -10.58 -2.54 2.34
C ILE A 169 -9.91 -3.89 2.65
N THR A 170 -8.59 -3.93 2.61
CA THR A 170 -7.80 -5.09 2.98
C THR A 170 -7.45 -5.06 4.46
N ASN A 171 -7.45 -6.24 5.12
CA ASN A 171 -6.68 -6.47 6.34
C ASN A 171 -5.47 -7.32 5.98
N ASP A 172 -4.28 -6.84 6.23
CA ASP A 172 -3.04 -7.56 5.95
C ASP A 172 -2.82 -8.75 6.90
N HIS A 173 -3.34 -8.68 8.14
CA HIS A 173 -3.30 -9.74 9.15
C HIS A 173 -4.65 -9.95 9.82
N GLN A 174 -4.81 -11.12 10.46
CA GLN A 174 -5.92 -11.40 11.37
C GLN A 174 -5.50 -11.43 12.84
N SER A 175 -4.21 -11.53 13.10
CA SER A 175 -3.68 -11.35 14.46
C SER A 175 -3.53 -9.88 14.78
N SER A 176 -4.03 -9.46 15.95
CA SER A 176 -3.91 -8.09 16.44
C SER A 176 -2.55 -7.83 17.11
N ASN A 177 -1.85 -8.85 17.56
CA ASN A 177 -0.58 -8.71 18.29
C ASN A 177 0.64 -9.02 17.41
N ALA A 178 1.77 -8.41 17.77
CA ALA A 178 3.02 -8.49 17.02
C ALA A 178 3.53 -9.93 16.80
N MET A 179 3.44 -10.78 17.82
CA MET A 179 3.88 -12.18 17.71
C MET A 179 3.01 -12.98 16.73
N GLY A 180 1.68 -12.78 16.77
CA GLY A 180 0.75 -13.40 15.83
C GLY A 180 1.02 -12.98 14.39
N LYS A 181 1.25 -11.69 14.14
CA LYS A 181 1.62 -11.16 12.82
C LYS A 181 2.93 -11.79 12.32
N LEU A 182 3.96 -11.85 13.16
CA LEU A 182 5.22 -12.54 12.82
C LEU A 182 5.00 -14.01 12.41
N VAL A 183 4.13 -14.73 13.14
CA VAL A 183 3.81 -16.12 12.81
C VAL A 183 3.08 -16.23 11.47
N GLU A 184 2.14 -15.30 11.20
CA GLU A 184 1.44 -15.25 9.91
C GLU A 184 2.42 -15.07 8.76
N ASP A 185 3.39 -14.15 8.89
CA ASP A 185 4.35 -13.81 7.85
C ASP A 185 5.39 -14.90 7.63
N TYR A 186 6.11 -15.30 8.68
CA TYR A 186 7.18 -16.29 8.54
C TYR A 186 6.67 -17.68 8.14
N LEU A 187 5.47 -18.06 8.57
CA LEU A 187 4.83 -19.29 8.14
C LEU A 187 3.98 -19.13 6.88
N GLN A 188 3.94 -17.92 6.28
CA GLN A 188 3.20 -17.58 5.06
C GLN A 188 1.74 -18.02 5.14
N LEU A 189 1.08 -17.75 6.29
CA LEU A 189 -0.28 -18.18 6.54
C LEU A 189 -1.30 -17.37 5.73
N SER A 190 -2.29 -18.03 5.18
CA SER A 190 -3.37 -17.39 4.42
C SER A 190 -4.50 -16.97 5.38
N LYS A 191 -4.30 -15.89 6.14
CA LYS A 191 -5.27 -15.40 7.11
C LYS A 191 -5.91 -14.07 6.78
N SER A 192 -5.28 -13.26 5.95
CA SER A 192 -5.77 -11.95 5.50
C SER A 192 -7.13 -12.05 4.82
N ASN A 193 -7.86 -10.95 4.81
CA ASN A 193 -9.18 -10.86 4.20
C ASN A 193 -9.42 -9.52 3.50
N ILE A 194 -10.53 -9.47 2.76
CA ILE A 194 -11.08 -8.25 2.16
C ILE A 194 -12.45 -8.02 2.78
N LEU A 195 -12.68 -6.80 3.25
CA LEU A 195 -13.97 -6.32 3.73
C LEU A 195 -14.59 -5.39 2.69
N PHE A 196 -15.90 -5.32 2.68
CA PHE A 196 -16.69 -4.32 1.99
C PHE A 196 -17.49 -3.51 3.00
N TYR A 197 -17.41 -2.18 2.94
CA TYR A 197 -18.27 -1.27 3.66
C TYR A 197 -19.43 -0.83 2.77
N ASP A 198 -20.67 -1.11 3.17
CA ASP A 198 -21.87 -0.87 2.36
C ASP A 198 -22.53 0.51 2.60
N GLY A 199 -21.87 1.35 3.42
CA GLY A 199 -22.38 2.63 3.90
C GLY A 199 -22.85 2.59 5.36
N GLU A 200 -23.11 1.39 5.90
CA GLU A 200 -23.60 1.18 7.27
C GLU A 200 -22.70 0.20 8.06
N LYS A 201 -22.29 -0.90 7.44
CA LYS A 201 -21.54 -1.99 8.10
C LYS A 201 -20.51 -2.63 7.19
N PHE A 202 -19.55 -3.30 7.82
CA PHE A 202 -18.56 -4.12 7.10
C PHE A 202 -19.05 -5.55 6.87
N ILE A 203 -18.76 -6.07 5.68
CA ILE A 203 -19.05 -7.44 5.23
C ILE A 203 -17.74 -8.08 4.75
N VAL A 204 -17.47 -9.32 5.17
CA VAL A 204 -16.28 -10.05 4.69
C VAL A 204 -16.56 -10.59 3.29
N CYS A 205 -15.85 -10.09 2.27
CA CYS A 205 -16.04 -10.48 0.87
C CYS A 205 -15.09 -11.57 0.39
N ALA A 206 -13.86 -11.59 0.89
CA ALA A 206 -12.90 -12.65 0.57
C ALA A 206 -12.00 -12.96 1.76
N LYS A 207 -11.51 -14.20 1.82
CA LYS A 207 -10.63 -14.73 2.88
C LYS A 207 -9.50 -15.54 2.29
N LYS A 208 -8.56 -15.95 3.14
CA LYS A 208 -7.43 -16.83 2.80
C LYS A 208 -6.45 -16.18 1.84
N LEU A 209 -6.15 -14.89 2.06
CA LEU A 209 -5.06 -14.20 1.40
C LEU A 209 -3.80 -14.26 2.27
N LYS A 210 -2.62 -14.02 1.66
CA LYS A 210 -1.31 -13.99 2.32
C LYS A 210 -0.77 -12.58 2.35
N TYR A 211 -1.03 -11.82 3.41
CA TYR A 211 -0.71 -10.42 3.53
C TYR A 211 -1.39 -9.62 2.41
N ALA A 212 -2.72 -9.45 2.52
CA ALA A 212 -3.46 -8.61 1.58
C ALA A 212 -3.10 -7.14 1.84
N ASN A 213 -2.40 -6.54 0.89
CA ASN A 213 -1.86 -5.19 0.93
C ASN A 213 -2.71 -4.28 0.03
N GLY A 214 -2.12 -3.69 -1.01
CA GLY A 214 -2.81 -2.80 -1.94
C GLY A 214 -4.06 -3.40 -2.57
N ILE A 215 -5.07 -2.56 -2.78
CA ILE A 215 -6.32 -2.93 -3.44
C ILE A 215 -6.75 -1.82 -4.40
N ASN A 216 -7.13 -2.18 -5.62
CA ASN A 216 -7.68 -1.22 -6.57
C ASN A 216 -8.80 -1.84 -7.42
N ILE A 217 -9.52 -1.01 -8.17
CA ILE A 217 -10.66 -1.41 -8.99
C ILE A 217 -10.43 -1.05 -10.46
N SER A 218 -10.86 -1.90 -11.39
CA SER A 218 -10.80 -1.59 -12.83
C SER A 218 -11.63 -0.34 -13.17
N ASN A 219 -11.24 0.36 -14.24
CA ASN A 219 -11.90 1.58 -14.69
C ASN A 219 -13.40 1.38 -15.00
N ASP A 220 -13.83 0.18 -15.32
CA ASP A 220 -15.22 -0.21 -15.55
C ASP A 220 -15.95 -0.71 -14.29
N PHE A 221 -15.29 -0.69 -13.12
CA PHE A 221 -15.79 -1.14 -11.83
C PHE A 221 -16.19 -2.62 -11.76
N THR A 222 -15.76 -3.45 -12.71
CA THR A 222 -16.13 -4.88 -12.76
C THR A 222 -15.14 -5.80 -12.07
N LYS A 223 -13.87 -5.37 -11.91
CA LYS A 223 -12.79 -6.18 -11.30
C LYS A 223 -12.16 -5.50 -10.11
N ILE A 224 -11.84 -6.29 -9.09
CA ILE A 224 -11.02 -5.86 -7.95
C ILE A 224 -9.66 -6.58 -8.03
N TYR A 225 -8.58 -5.81 -7.90
CA TYR A 225 -7.20 -6.28 -7.85
C TYR A 225 -6.68 -6.17 -6.42
N VAL A 226 -6.02 -7.22 -5.92
CA VAL A 226 -5.46 -7.23 -4.56
C VAL A 226 -4.04 -7.78 -4.58
N ALA A 227 -3.11 -7.01 -4.04
CA ALA A 227 -1.74 -7.43 -3.84
C ALA A 227 -1.63 -8.37 -2.62
N GLU A 228 -0.99 -9.51 -2.80
CA GLU A 228 -0.57 -10.39 -1.72
C GLU A 228 0.96 -10.31 -1.56
N THR A 229 1.45 -9.50 -0.64
CA THR A 229 2.90 -9.22 -0.49
C THR A 229 3.69 -10.49 -0.25
N ILE A 230 3.31 -11.30 0.75
CA ILE A 230 3.96 -12.59 1.05
C ILE A 230 3.53 -13.66 0.04
N GLY A 231 2.35 -13.51 -0.57
CA GLY A 231 1.90 -14.32 -1.70
C GLY A 231 2.68 -14.06 -2.98
N ARG A 232 3.32 -12.90 -3.13
CA ARG A 232 4.09 -12.43 -4.30
C ARG A 232 3.30 -12.49 -5.59
N ARG A 233 2.03 -12.04 -5.52
CA ARG A 233 1.07 -12.16 -6.61
C ARG A 233 -0.04 -11.14 -6.48
N ILE A 234 -0.77 -10.95 -7.56
CA ILE A 234 -2.03 -10.21 -7.58
C ILE A 234 -3.18 -11.19 -7.70
N ARG A 235 -4.21 -11.04 -6.88
CA ARG A 235 -5.50 -11.69 -7.09
C ARG A 235 -6.42 -10.77 -7.86
N VAL A 236 -7.09 -11.34 -8.85
CA VAL A 236 -8.13 -10.66 -9.64
C VAL A 236 -9.47 -11.27 -9.27
N TYR A 237 -10.40 -10.43 -8.84
CA TYR A 237 -11.76 -10.85 -8.53
C TYR A 237 -12.76 -10.20 -9.49
N ASN A 238 -13.76 -10.97 -9.94
CA ASN A 238 -14.96 -10.39 -10.51
C ASN A 238 -15.81 -9.81 -9.38
N ARG A 239 -16.21 -8.57 -9.55
CA ARG A 239 -17.14 -7.88 -8.64
C ARG A 239 -18.55 -8.02 -9.17
N ASN A 240 -19.47 -8.51 -8.36
CA ASN A 240 -20.91 -8.46 -8.66
C ASN A 240 -21.44 -7.07 -8.28
N GLU A 241 -21.87 -6.30 -9.25
CA GLU A 241 -22.33 -4.92 -9.07
C GLU A 241 -23.63 -4.80 -8.25
N LEU A 242 -24.47 -5.86 -8.21
CA LEU A 242 -25.74 -5.83 -7.48
C LEU A 242 -25.57 -5.99 -5.98
N ASN A 243 -24.63 -6.83 -5.55
CA ASN A 243 -24.48 -7.18 -4.13
C ASN A 243 -23.03 -6.98 -3.61
N ASN A 244 -22.12 -6.50 -4.45
CA ASN A 244 -20.71 -6.26 -4.15
C ASN A 244 -19.93 -7.49 -3.63
N SER A 245 -20.40 -8.71 -3.95
CA SER A 245 -19.64 -9.92 -3.68
C SER A 245 -18.47 -10.08 -4.64
N LEU A 246 -17.41 -10.76 -4.19
CA LEU A 246 -16.20 -11.00 -4.97
C LEU A 246 -16.08 -12.50 -5.29
N GLU A 247 -15.83 -12.81 -6.56
CA GLU A 247 -15.51 -14.15 -7.03
C GLU A 247 -14.09 -14.16 -7.62
N LEU A 248 -13.23 -15.04 -7.14
CA LEU A 248 -11.86 -15.14 -7.63
C LEU A 248 -11.86 -15.54 -9.11
N LEU A 249 -11.33 -14.66 -9.95
CA LEU A 249 -11.22 -14.86 -11.39
C LEU A 249 -9.84 -15.42 -11.77
N ASP A 250 -8.76 -14.80 -11.27
CA ASP A 250 -7.40 -15.16 -11.67
C ASP A 250 -6.37 -14.86 -10.56
N ILE A 251 -5.17 -15.41 -10.74
CA ILE A 251 -4.00 -15.20 -9.87
C ILE A 251 -2.77 -14.94 -10.74
N ILE A 252 -2.26 -13.72 -10.71
CA ILE A 252 -1.08 -13.30 -11.47
C ILE A 252 0.15 -13.41 -10.57
N ASN A 253 1.04 -14.35 -10.87
CA ASN A 253 2.28 -14.51 -10.11
C ASN A 253 3.31 -13.48 -10.57
N VAL A 254 3.81 -12.69 -9.62
CA VAL A 254 4.76 -11.59 -9.88
C VAL A 254 6.19 -11.93 -9.44
N ASN A 255 6.31 -12.86 -8.50
CA ASN A 255 7.59 -13.25 -7.90
C ASN A 255 8.33 -12.10 -7.20
N SER A 256 7.61 -11.11 -6.67
CA SER A 256 8.12 -10.00 -5.85
C SER A 256 7.14 -9.69 -4.73
N GLY A 257 7.60 -9.07 -3.67
CA GLY A 257 6.74 -8.60 -2.59
C GLY A 257 5.94 -7.38 -3.06
N VAL A 258 4.80 -7.63 -3.72
CA VAL A 258 3.90 -6.58 -4.23
C VAL A 258 3.25 -5.80 -3.08
N ASP A 259 3.12 -4.48 -3.26
CA ASP A 259 2.59 -3.57 -2.25
C ASP A 259 1.36 -2.83 -2.79
N ASN A 260 1.31 -1.51 -2.87
CA ASN A 260 0.14 -0.78 -3.36
C ASN A 260 0.00 -0.87 -4.89
N ILE A 261 -1.25 -0.80 -5.36
CA ILE A 261 -1.62 -0.92 -6.77
C ILE A 261 -2.28 0.38 -7.22
N GLU A 262 -1.73 1.03 -8.25
CA GLU A 262 -2.39 2.11 -8.95
C GLU A 262 -2.74 1.70 -10.39
N LEU A 263 -3.77 2.29 -10.98
CA LEU A 263 -4.12 2.06 -12.36
C LEU A 263 -3.77 3.28 -13.23
N ASP A 264 -3.24 3.01 -14.42
CA ASP A 264 -3.14 4.03 -15.44
C ASP A 264 -4.46 4.22 -16.22
N GLN A 265 -4.47 5.17 -17.13
CA GLN A 265 -5.64 5.47 -17.96
C GLN A 265 -6.06 4.31 -18.88
N ASP A 266 -5.12 3.44 -19.23
CA ASP A 266 -5.34 2.25 -20.08
C ASP A 266 -5.75 1.02 -19.26
N GLY A 267 -5.81 1.15 -17.93
CA GLY A 267 -6.17 0.09 -16.98
C GLY A 267 -5.04 -0.90 -16.69
N ASN A 268 -3.77 -0.54 -16.96
CA ASN A 268 -2.63 -1.32 -16.51
C ASN A 268 -2.39 -1.06 -15.02
N LEU A 269 -1.93 -2.09 -14.29
CA LEU A 269 -1.65 -2.02 -12.87
C LEU A 269 -0.20 -1.63 -12.66
N TRP A 270 0.03 -0.53 -11.96
CA TRP A 270 1.34 -0.04 -11.53
C TRP A 270 1.54 -0.36 -10.07
N ILE A 271 2.65 -1.01 -9.73
CA ILE A 271 2.82 -1.65 -8.42
C ILE A 271 4.20 -1.32 -7.87
N GLY A 272 4.24 -0.70 -6.69
CA GLY A 272 5.44 -0.68 -5.87
C GLY A 272 5.74 -2.07 -5.32
N SER A 273 7.01 -2.47 -5.26
CA SER A 273 7.35 -3.85 -4.90
C SER A 273 8.68 -3.95 -4.17
N HIS A 274 8.80 -4.98 -3.33
CA HIS A 274 10.00 -5.33 -2.57
C HIS A 274 10.63 -6.60 -3.16
N PRO A 275 11.63 -6.48 -4.03
CA PRO A 275 12.26 -7.65 -4.66
C PRO A 275 13.01 -8.52 -3.67
N LYS A 276 13.44 -7.97 -2.50
CA LYS A 276 14.10 -8.64 -1.38
C LYS A 276 13.44 -8.29 -0.05
N LEU A 277 12.54 -9.15 0.42
CA LEU A 277 11.73 -8.88 1.60
C LEU A 277 12.54 -8.79 2.91
N PHE A 278 13.62 -9.57 3.07
CA PHE A 278 14.44 -9.48 4.28
C PHE A 278 15.31 -8.22 4.29
N ASP A 279 15.75 -7.73 3.14
CA ASP A 279 16.43 -6.43 3.08
C ASP A 279 15.47 -5.30 3.41
N PHE A 280 14.20 -5.38 2.98
CA PHE A 280 13.15 -4.45 3.41
C PHE A 280 12.93 -4.48 4.93
N LEU A 281 12.84 -5.66 5.55
CA LEU A 281 12.70 -5.78 7.01
C LEU A 281 13.93 -5.25 7.77
N LYS A 282 15.14 -5.40 7.22
CA LYS A 282 16.35 -4.80 7.81
C LYS A 282 16.33 -3.29 7.71
N HIS A 283 15.91 -2.75 6.55
CA HIS A 283 15.75 -1.31 6.33
C HIS A 283 14.71 -0.70 7.27
N ALA A 284 13.59 -1.38 7.49
CA ALA A 284 12.56 -0.96 8.44
C ALA A 284 13.12 -0.77 9.87
N LYS A 285 14.05 -1.63 10.28
CA LYS A 285 14.69 -1.58 11.61
C LYS A 285 15.80 -0.54 11.68
N ASP A 286 16.59 -0.39 10.64
CA ASP A 286 17.72 0.55 10.58
C ASP A 286 17.90 1.09 9.17
N LYS A 287 17.75 2.40 9.01
CA LYS A 287 17.89 3.12 7.73
C LYS A 287 19.26 2.96 7.05
N LYS A 288 20.29 2.49 7.76
CA LYS A 288 21.61 2.20 7.18
C LYS A 288 21.61 0.97 6.29
N ASN A 289 20.66 0.05 6.50
CA ASN A 289 20.47 -1.08 5.61
C ASN A 289 19.65 -0.62 4.41
N LEU A 290 20.20 -0.73 3.21
CA LEU A 290 19.45 -0.41 2.00
C LEU A 290 18.47 -1.52 1.65
N SER A 291 17.32 -1.17 1.12
CA SER A 291 16.34 -2.09 0.53
C SER A 291 16.17 -1.76 -0.94
N PRO A 292 16.34 -2.72 -1.86
CA PRO A 292 16.01 -2.49 -3.25
C PRO A 292 14.57 -2.03 -3.43
N SER A 293 14.36 -1.13 -4.40
CA SER A 293 13.05 -0.62 -4.82
C SER A 293 12.76 -1.09 -6.24
N GLN A 294 11.51 -1.51 -6.49
CA GLN A 294 11.07 -2.03 -7.77
C GLN A 294 9.69 -1.49 -8.13
N VAL A 295 9.47 -1.15 -9.40
CA VAL A 295 8.16 -0.89 -9.98
C VAL A 295 7.88 -1.91 -11.06
N ILE A 296 6.69 -2.52 -10.97
CA ILE A 296 6.19 -3.52 -11.90
C ILE A 296 4.90 -2.99 -12.52
N VAL A 297 4.75 -3.22 -13.82
CA VAL A 297 3.50 -2.99 -14.54
C VAL A 297 2.91 -4.34 -14.96
N ILE A 298 1.61 -4.49 -14.77
CA ILE A 298 0.85 -5.63 -15.25
C ILE A 298 -0.17 -5.11 -16.27
N SER A 299 -0.12 -5.62 -17.49
CA SER A 299 -1.10 -5.28 -18.53
C SER A 299 -2.51 -5.64 -18.09
N GLY A 300 -3.43 -4.68 -18.11
CA GLY A 300 -4.83 -4.89 -17.73
C GLY A 300 -5.58 -5.85 -18.68
N SER A 301 -5.07 -6.04 -19.90
CA SER A 301 -5.69 -6.90 -20.93
C SER A 301 -5.10 -8.30 -21.01
N THR A 302 -3.76 -8.44 -20.89
CA THR A 302 -3.05 -9.72 -21.09
C THR A 302 -2.51 -10.32 -19.81
N TYR A 303 -2.44 -9.55 -18.71
CA TYR A 303 -1.80 -9.86 -17.46
C TYR A 303 -0.29 -10.14 -17.59
N GLU A 304 0.34 -9.67 -18.68
CA GLU A 304 1.78 -9.69 -18.84
C GLU A 304 2.45 -8.79 -17.80
N VAL A 305 3.51 -9.30 -17.16
CA VAL A 305 4.25 -8.64 -16.08
C VAL A 305 5.56 -8.08 -16.63
N THR A 306 5.78 -6.77 -16.46
CA THR A 306 6.98 -6.07 -16.91
C THR A 306 7.61 -5.29 -15.76
N GLU A 307 8.91 -5.42 -15.55
CA GLU A 307 9.68 -4.60 -14.63
C GLU A 307 10.07 -3.27 -15.31
N ILE A 308 9.64 -2.14 -14.75
CA ILE A 308 9.87 -0.79 -15.30
C ILE A 308 11.01 -0.08 -14.61
N PHE A 309 11.12 -0.26 -13.30
CA PHE A 309 12.13 0.40 -12.47
C PHE A 309 12.71 -0.61 -11.50
N LEU A 310 14.02 -0.63 -11.38
CA LEU A 310 14.74 -1.36 -10.35
C LEU A 310 15.90 -0.52 -9.82
N SER A 311 16.00 -0.37 -8.50
CA SER A 311 17.12 0.29 -7.85
C SER A 311 17.68 -0.57 -6.71
N ASN A 312 18.91 -0.26 -6.31
CA ASN A 312 19.56 -0.95 -5.19
C ASN A 312 19.27 -0.30 -3.82
N GLY A 313 18.34 0.64 -3.77
CA GLY A 313 17.93 1.35 -2.56
C GLY A 313 18.74 2.61 -2.23
N LYS A 314 19.71 3.02 -3.06
CA LYS A 314 20.52 4.22 -2.79
C LYS A 314 19.73 5.52 -2.93
N ASP A 315 18.88 5.60 -3.97
CA ASP A 315 18.09 6.79 -4.26
C ASP A 315 16.82 6.81 -3.40
N MET A 316 16.23 5.65 -3.16
CA MET A 316 15.10 5.41 -2.28
C MET A 316 15.04 3.93 -1.93
N SER A 317 14.84 3.60 -0.67
CA SER A 317 14.73 2.23 -0.18
C SER A 317 13.28 1.82 0.02
N GLY A 318 12.92 0.62 -0.52
CA GLY A 318 11.66 -0.05 -0.23
C GLY A 318 10.44 0.69 -0.80
N SER A 319 10.31 0.69 -2.14
CA SER A 319 9.14 1.26 -2.83
C SER A 319 7.84 0.57 -2.45
N THR A 320 6.82 1.34 -2.11
CA THR A 320 5.50 0.84 -1.70
C THR A 320 4.42 1.09 -2.76
N VAL A 321 4.52 2.18 -3.49
CA VAL A 321 3.53 2.58 -4.50
C VAL A 321 4.21 3.09 -5.75
N ALA A 322 3.55 2.95 -6.89
CA ALA A 322 3.92 3.53 -8.17
C ALA A 322 2.67 4.11 -8.84
N ALA A 323 2.56 5.42 -8.88
CA ALA A 323 1.44 6.11 -9.51
C ALA A 323 1.89 6.79 -10.80
N VAL A 324 1.18 6.56 -11.91
CA VAL A 324 1.53 7.08 -13.23
C VAL A 324 0.41 7.90 -13.85
N TYR A 325 0.78 8.98 -14.51
CA TYR A 325 -0.10 9.77 -15.37
C TYR A 325 0.73 10.44 -16.50
N ASN A 326 0.43 10.09 -17.75
CA ASN A 326 1.25 10.49 -18.90
C ASN A 326 2.73 10.10 -18.71
N LYS A 327 3.64 11.09 -18.70
CA LYS A 327 5.08 10.89 -18.50
C LYS A 327 5.52 10.91 -17.04
N ASN A 328 4.63 11.25 -16.11
CA ASN A 328 4.97 11.33 -14.70
C ASN A 328 4.81 9.98 -14.04
N LEU A 329 5.82 9.53 -13.30
CA LEU A 329 5.80 8.38 -12.41
C LEU A 329 6.21 8.85 -11.02
N LEU A 330 5.35 8.67 -10.03
CA LEU A 330 5.64 8.92 -8.62
C LEU A 330 5.85 7.59 -7.92
N ILE A 331 6.95 7.46 -7.16
CA ILE A 331 7.29 6.23 -6.43
C ILE A 331 7.41 6.57 -4.96
N GLY A 332 6.55 6.00 -4.12
CA GLY A 332 6.53 6.20 -2.67
C GLY A 332 7.33 5.14 -1.90
N SER A 333 7.55 5.42 -0.61
CA SER A 333 8.21 4.52 0.33
C SER A 333 7.75 4.74 1.77
N VAL A 334 7.53 3.67 2.49
CA VAL A 334 6.98 3.72 3.86
C VAL A 334 7.93 4.32 4.91
N PHE A 335 9.25 4.33 4.66
CA PHE A 335 10.23 4.73 5.69
C PHE A 335 11.13 5.90 5.29
N GLU A 336 11.12 6.33 4.04
CA GLU A 336 11.96 7.44 3.58
C GLU A 336 11.33 8.80 3.90
N ASN A 337 12.14 9.85 3.87
CA ASN A 337 11.68 11.23 4.06
C ASN A 337 11.43 11.96 2.73
N HIS A 338 11.22 11.20 1.67
CA HIS A 338 10.98 11.69 0.32
C HIS A 338 10.31 10.59 -0.52
N PHE A 339 9.71 10.97 -1.61
CA PHE A 339 9.32 10.10 -2.72
C PHE A 339 10.07 10.49 -3.99
N LEU A 340 10.09 9.63 -5.00
CA LEU A 340 10.67 9.93 -6.30
C LEU A 340 9.60 10.47 -7.25
N HIS A 341 9.92 11.56 -7.95
CA HIS A 341 9.21 12.03 -9.12
C HIS A 341 10.07 11.77 -10.35
N CYS A 342 9.67 10.79 -11.13
CA CYS A 342 10.37 10.33 -12.32
C CYS A 342 9.62 10.77 -13.58
N ILE A 343 10.38 11.00 -14.65
CA ILE A 343 9.86 11.36 -15.98
C ILE A 343 10.42 10.35 -16.97
N PHE A 344 9.55 9.72 -17.75
CA PHE A 344 9.92 8.84 -18.85
C PHE A 344 10.54 9.64 -20.02
N ASP A 345 11.56 9.07 -20.67
CA ASP A 345 12.24 9.65 -21.83
C ASP A 345 11.33 9.75 -23.07
#